data_6e0d9edeb825a619b1e289eb82b5d860
#
_entry.id   6e0d9edeb825a619b1e289eb82b5d860
#
_cell.length_a   1.000
_cell.length_b   1.000
_cell.length_c   1.000
_cell.angle_alpha   90.00
_cell.angle_beta   90.00
_cell.angle_gamma   90.00
#
_symmetry.space_group_name_H-M   'P 1'
#
loop_
_entity.id
_entity.type
_entity.pdbx_description
1 polymer ?
#
loop_
_entity_poly.entity_id
_entity_poly.type
_entity_poly.pdbx_seq_one_letter_code
_entity_poly.pdbx_strand_id
1 'polypeptide(L)'
;MKKVVVIGAGAAGMMAAATAANRGLDVTLLERNHRVGRKLLITGKGRCNITNACDMEGLFEAVRTNVKFLYSSFYGYTNQQVIDFFERINVPVKIERGDRVFPVSDRSSDVIRGLEREMDRLGVEVHLRTAVKKIVEKDGHFEKVILGDQTQVCADACIVATGGLSYQSTGSTGDGFRFAESLGHTVTEC
;
A
#
# COMPACT_ATOMS: atom_id res chain seq x y z
N MET A 1 20.24 4.48 -11.26
CA MET A 1 19.35 3.78 -10.32
C MET A 1 18.01 3.64 -11.00
N LYS A 2 17.35 2.48 -10.91
CA LYS A 2 16.01 2.32 -11.51
C LYS A 2 14.97 3.09 -10.71
N LYS A 3 14.06 3.74 -11.43
CA LYS A 3 12.97 4.55 -10.85
C LYS A 3 11.68 3.78 -10.76
N VAL A 4 10.98 3.92 -9.64
CA VAL A 4 9.67 3.32 -9.42
C VAL A 4 8.67 4.39 -8.99
N VAL A 5 7.52 4.44 -9.67
CA VAL A 5 6.38 5.24 -9.24
C VAL A 5 5.39 4.35 -8.51
N VAL A 6 4.97 4.77 -7.32
CA VAL A 6 3.88 4.13 -6.56
C VAL A 6 2.67 5.05 -6.54
N ILE A 7 1.50 4.56 -6.94
CA ILE A 7 0.25 5.33 -6.98
C ILE A 7 -0.62 4.95 -5.80
N GLY A 8 -0.83 5.87 -4.88
CA GLY A 8 -1.65 5.72 -3.69
C GLY A 8 -0.84 5.43 -2.42
N ALA A 9 -0.94 6.31 -1.43
CA ALA A 9 -0.26 6.22 -0.15
C ALA A 9 -1.16 5.63 0.95
N GLY A 10 -1.88 4.56 0.65
CA GLY A 10 -2.52 3.69 1.61
C GLY A 10 -1.52 2.71 2.23
N ALA A 11 -2.00 1.73 3.02
CA ALA A 11 -1.15 0.71 3.64
C ALA A 11 -0.26 0.00 2.61
N ALA A 12 -0.86 -0.49 1.52
CA ALA A 12 -0.14 -1.21 0.47
C ALA A 12 0.91 -0.34 -0.21
N GLY A 13 0.57 0.91 -0.57
CA GLY A 13 1.49 1.80 -1.26
C GLY A 13 2.66 2.25 -0.40
N MET A 14 2.44 2.58 0.87
CA MET A 14 3.53 2.94 1.79
C MET A 14 4.49 1.76 2.03
N MET A 15 3.96 0.53 2.22
CA MET A 15 4.77 -0.67 2.34
C MET A 15 5.54 -0.98 1.05
N ALA A 16 4.90 -0.85 -0.11
CA ALA A 16 5.55 -1.07 -1.41
C ALA A 16 6.68 -0.05 -1.65
N ALA A 17 6.43 1.23 -1.36
CA ALA A 17 7.42 2.30 -1.50
C ALA A 17 8.63 2.08 -0.59
N ALA A 18 8.39 1.82 0.70
CA ALA A 18 9.46 1.51 1.65
C ALA A 18 10.26 0.25 1.24
N THR A 19 9.57 -0.80 0.78
CA THR A 19 10.23 -2.04 0.33
C THR A 19 11.07 -1.82 -0.92
N ALA A 20 10.57 -1.08 -1.89
CA ALA A 20 11.30 -0.76 -3.12
C ALA A 20 12.54 0.11 -2.83
N ALA A 21 12.38 1.15 -2.01
CA ALA A 21 13.48 2.03 -1.61
C ALA A 21 14.55 1.28 -0.79
N ASN A 22 14.15 0.38 0.11
CA ASN A 22 15.08 -0.46 0.88
C ASN A 22 15.89 -1.43 -0.02
N ARG A 23 15.42 -1.69 -1.24
CA ARG A 23 16.15 -2.45 -2.27
C ARG A 23 17.06 -1.57 -3.15
N GLY A 24 17.24 -0.30 -2.81
CA GLY A 24 18.09 0.64 -3.54
C GLY A 24 17.45 1.20 -4.81
N LEU A 25 16.13 1.24 -4.91
CA LEU A 25 15.43 1.88 -6.03
C LEU A 25 15.12 3.34 -5.69
N ASP A 26 15.05 4.18 -6.72
CA ASP A 26 14.59 5.57 -6.62
C ASP A 26 13.06 5.58 -6.65
N VAL A 27 12.40 5.97 -5.57
CA VAL A 27 10.95 5.79 -5.41
C VAL A 27 10.22 7.11 -5.24
N THR A 28 9.25 7.35 -6.12
CA THR A 28 8.29 8.45 -6.02
C THR A 28 6.92 7.90 -5.67
N LEU A 29 6.33 8.35 -4.56
CA LEU A 29 4.99 7.98 -4.10
C LEU A 29 4.01 9.11 -4.34
N LEU A 30 2.98 8.87 -5.15
CA LEU A 30 1.96 9.84 -5.53
C LEU A 30 0.66 9.59 -4.78
N GLU A 31 0.19 10.58 -4.05
CA GLU A 31 -1.05 10.52 -3.27
C GLU A 31 -2.00 11.69 -3.63
N ARG A 32 -3.22 11.35 -4.01
CA ARG A 32 -4.25 12.35 -4.37
C ARG A 32 -4.75 13.18 -3.19
N ASN A 33 -4.70 12.63 -1.99
CA ASN A 33 -5.16 13.30 -0.77
C ASN A 33 -4.08 14.26 -0.21
N HIS A 34 -4.49 15.05 0.77
CA HIS A 34 -3.60 15.98 1.47
C HIS A 34 -2.71 15.31 2.54
N ARG A 35 -2.86 13.99 2.75
CA ARG A 35 -2.05 13.18 3.68
C ARG A 35 -2.10 11.71 3.30
N VAL A 36 -1.09 10.95 3.71
CA VAL A 36 -1.02 9.50 3.56
C VAL A 36 -1.93 8.76 4.55
N GLY A 37 -2.19 7.50 4.33
CA GLY A 37 -2.80 6.58 5.30
C GLY A 37 -4.25 6.88 5.67
N ARG A 38 -5.02 7.64 4.89
CA ARG A 38 -6.40 8.06 5.25
C ARG A 38 -7.30 6.90 5.68
N LYS A 39 -7.24 5.77 4.98
CA LYS A 39 -8.04 4.60 5.36
C LYS A 39 -7.55 3.96 6.66
N LEU A 40 -6.24 3.97 6.92
CA LEU A 40 -5.68 3.44 8.17
C LEU A 40 -6.25 4.14 9.41
N LEU A 41 -6.52 5.45 9.31
CA LEU A 41 -7.06 6.24 10.42
C LEU A 41 -8.41 5.72 10.95
N ILE A 42 -9.20 5.06 10.12
CA ILE A 42 -10.54 4.57 10.49
C ILE A 42 -10.58 3.07 10.73
N THR A 43 -9.51 2.34 10.41
CA THR A 43 -9.45 0.89 10.65
C THR A 43 -9.35 0.58 12.14
N GLY A 44 -9.86 -0.60 12.55
CA GLY A 44 -9.83 -1.01 13.96
C GLY A 44 -10.44 0.01 14.93
N LYS A 45 -11.46 0.76 14.51
CA LYS A 45 -12.09 1.86 15.28
C LYS A 45 -11.08 2.95 15.67
N GLY A 46 -10.20 3.33 14.75
CA GLY A 46 -9.17 4.35 14.95
C GLY A 46 -7.85 3.85 15.57
N ARG A 47 -7.77 2.54 15.89
CA ARG A 47 -6.56 1.93 16.47
C ARG A 47 -5.61 1.32 15.44
N CYS A 48 -6.10 1.01 14.25
CA CYS A 48 -5.42 0.27 13.17
C CYS A 48 -5.11 -1.19 13.56
N ASN A 49 -6.01 -2.13 13.22
CA ASN A 49 -5.65 -3.54 13.22
C ASN A 49 -4.62 -3.80 12.12
N ILE A 50 -3.36 -4.04 12.50
CA ILE A 50 -2.23 -4.14 11.58
C ILE A 50 -2.23 -5.48 10.85
N THR A 51 -2.34 -6.57 11.61
CA THR A 51 -2.34 -7.94 11.11
C THR A 51 -3.01 -8.88 12.12
N ASN A 52 -2.92 -10.18 11.89
CA ASN A 52 -3.32 -11.21 12.84
C ASN A 52 -2.10 -12.10 13.15
N ALA A 53 -1.91 -12.48 14.40
CA ALA A 53 -0.78 -13.28 14.88
C ALA A 53 -1.06 -14.81 14.88
N CYS A 54 -2.17 -15.25 14.24
CA CYS A 54 -2.43 -16.66 14.06
C CYS A 54 -1.35 -17.33 13.20
N ASP A 55 -1.32 -18.65 13.19
CA ASP A 55 -0.46 -19.42 12.30
C ASP A 55 -0.87 -19.25 10.83
N MET A 56 -0.08 -19.78 9.91
CA MET A 56 -0.31 -19.66 8.48
C MET A 56 -1.60 -20.37 8.05
N GLU A 57 -1.97 -21.46 8.68
CA GLU A 57 -3.20 -22.20 8.40
C GLU A 57 -4.42 -21.35 8.74
N GLY A 58 -4.46 -20.71 9.91
CA GLY A 58 -5.51 -19.79 10.32
C GLY A 58 -5.62 -18.56 9.39
N LEU A 59 -4.50 -18.07 8.83
CA LEU A 59 -4.54 -17.01 7.82
C LEU A 59 -5.26 -17.47 6.55
N PHE A 60 -4.97 -18.68 6.07
CA PHE A 60 -5.61 -19.22 4.87
C PHE A 60 -7.07 -19.56 5.09
N GLU A 61 -7.43 -20.09 6.24
CA GLU A 61 -8.83 -20.37 6.61
C GLU A 61 -9.69 -19.09 6.66
N ALA A 62 -9.11 -17.96 7.03
CA ALA A 62 -9.80 -16.68 7.04
C ALA A 62 -10.10 -16.13 5.63
N VAL A 63 -9.46 -16.65 4.59
CA VAL A 63 -9.69 -16.23 3.20
C VAL A 63 -10.94 -16.91 2.64
N ARG A 64 -11.95 -16.13 2.31
CA ARG A 64 -13.27 -16.66 1.90
C ARG A 64 -13.30 -17.25 0.49
N THR A 65 -12.51 -16.68 -0.44
CA THR A 65 -12.50 -17.07 -1.86
C THR A 65 -11.09 -17.01 -2.41
N ASN A 66 -10.77 -17.87 -3.39
CA ASN A 66 -9.49 -17.86 -4.11
C ASN A 66 -8.26 -17.93 -3.21
N VAL A 67 -8.30 -18.70 -2.12
CA VAL A 67 -7.20 -18.81 -1.15
C VAL A 67 -5.85 -19.11 -1.81
N LYS A 68 -5.82 -19.95 -2.86
CA LYS A 68 -4.59 -20.30 -3.58
C LYS A 68 -3.89 -19.11 -4.23
N PHE A 69 -4.64 -18.07 -4.61
CA PHE A 69 -4.09 -16.84 -5.16
C PHE A 69 -3.17 -16.10 -4.17
N LEU A 70 -3.42 -16.26 -2.87
CA LEU A 70 -2.66 -15.59 -1.82
C LEU A 70 -1.47 -16.39 -1.28
N TYR A 71 -1.27 -17.65 -1.71
CA TYR A 71 -0.19 -18.49 -1.18
C TYR A 71 1.18 -17.85 -1.32
N SER A 72 1.56 -17.42 -2.53
CA SER A 72 2.85 -16.79 -2.76
C SER A 72 3.02 -15.49 -1.98
N SER A 73 1.94 -14.72 -1.81
CA SER A 73 1.97 -13.47 -1.05
C SER A 73 2.18 -13.70 0.44
N PHE A 74 1.43 -14.63 1.06
CA PHE A 74 1.52 -14.90 2.48
C PHE A 74 2.81 -15.62 2.87
N TYR A 75 3.30 -16.56 2.03
CA TYR A 75 4.60 -17.18 2.25
C TYR A 75 5.77 -16.26 1.89
N GLY A 76 5.60 -15.34 0.93
CA GLY A 76 6.62 -14.36 0.56
C GLY A 76 6.82 -13.25 1.60
N TYR A 77 5.77 -12.90 2.33
CA TYR A 77 5.81 -11.91 3.42
C TYR A 77 4.77 -12.26 4.48
N THR A 78 5.21 -12.94 5.53
CA THR A 78 4.32 -13.50 6.56
C THR A 78 3.77 -12.45 7.51
N ASN A 79 2.69 -12.79 8.22
CA ASN A 79 2.14 -11.96 9.29
C ASN A 79 3.17 -11.69 10.42
N GLN A 80 4.03 -12.65 10.74
CA GLN A 80 5.12 -12.42 11.69
C GLN A 80 6.11 -11.39 11.16
N GLN A 81 6.48 -11.46 9.89
CA GLN A 81 7.35 -10.44 9.27
C GLN A 81 6.70 -9.04 9.25
N VAL A 82 5.37 -8.95 9.17
CA VAL A 82 4.66 -7.68 9.35
C VAL A 82 4.83 -7.16 10.79
N ILE A 83 4.68 -8.01 11.79
CA ILE A 83 4.91 -7.66 13.21
C ILE A 83 6.34 -7.16 13.39
N ASP A 84 7.33 -7.94 12.96
CA ASP A 84 8.76 -7.62 13.07
C ASP A 84 9.11 -6.30 12.37
N PHE A 85 8.46 -6.03 11.22
CA PHE A 85 8.63 -4.76 10.51
C PHE A 85 8.19 -3.58 11.36
N PHE A 86 6.99 -3.62 11.97
CA PHE A 86 6.49 -2.51 12.77
C PHE A 86 7.31 -2.30 14.04
N GLU A 87 7.71 -3.37 14.73
CA GLU A 87 8.62 -3.29 15.86
C GLU A 87 9.94 -2.61 15.49
N ARG A 88 10.54 -3.02 14.36
CA ARG A 88 11.80 -2.45 13.85
C ARG A 88 11.71 -0.95 13.54
N ILE A 89 10.57 -0.47 13.04
CA ILE A 89 10.36 0.96 12.76
C ILE A 89 9.86 1.77 13.98
N ASN A 90 10.05 1.22 15.19
CA ASN A 90 9.64 1.81 16.46
C ASN A 90 8.11 2.09 16.55
N VAL A 91 7.32 1.12 16.10
CA VAL A 91 5.87 1.05 16.34
C VAL A 91 5.61 -0.23 17.12
N PRO A 92 5.77 -0.23 18.46
CA PRO A 92 5.55 -1.43 19.27
C PRO A 92 4.10 -1.89 19.16
N VAL A 93 3.92 -3.20 19.08
CA VAL A 93 2.61 -3.81 18.89
C VAL A 93 2.22 -4.71 20.06
N LYS A 94 0.91 -4.97 20.18
CA LYS A 94 0.32 -5.92 21.15
C LYS A 94 -0.66 -6.84 20.43
N ILE A 95 -0.77 -8.07 20.95
CA ILE A 95 -1.75 -9.05 20.48
C ILE A 95 -2.95 -9.02 21.43
N GLU A 96 -4.14 -8.90 20.88
CA GLU A 96 -5.41 -8.91 21.60
C GLU A 96 -6.23 -10.16 21.24
N ARG A 97 -7.37 -10.35 21.91
CA ARG A 97 -8.29 -11.46 21.68
C ARG A 97 -8.53 -11.70 20.18
N GLY A 98 -8.42 -12.97 19.76
CA GLY A 98 -8.55 -13.40 18.37
C GLY A 98 -7.30 -13.05 17.54
N ASP A 99 -6.14 -13.03 18.21
CA ASP A 99 -4.81 -12.85 17.63
C ASP A 99 -4.65 -11.55 16.83
N ARG A 100 -5.52 -10.57 17.08
CA ARG A 100 -5.47 -9.26 16.39
C ARG A 100 -4.32 -8.42 16.90
N VAL A 101 -3.54 -7.89 15.98
CA VAL A 101 -2.35 -7.09 16.27
C VAL A 101 -2.66 -5.60 16.15
N PHE A 102 -2.46 -4.87 17.23
CA PHE A 102 -2.65 -3.42 17.30
C PHE A 102 -1.38 -2.72 17.79
N PRO A 103 -1.18 -1.42 17.47
CA PRO A 103 -0.12 -0.66 18.14
C PRO A 103 -0.40 -0.57 19.64
N VAL A 104 0.64 -0.63 20.46
CA VAL A 104 0.53 -0.49 21.94
C VAL A 104 -0.16 0.81 22.33
N SER A 105 0.04 1.86 21.57
CA SER A 105 -0.57 3.19 21.79
C SER A 105 -2.07 3.25 21.51
N ASP A 106 -2.66 2.24 20.88
CA ASP A 106 -4.04 2.24 20.39
C ASP A 106 -4.38 3.40 19.43
N ARG A 107 -3.38 3.92 18.71
CA ARG A 107 -3.53 5.05 17.80
C ARG A 107 -3.05 4.71 16.40
N SER A 108 -3.96 4.70 15.44
CA SER A 108 -3.63 4.51 14.02
C SER A 108 -2.65 5.57 13.48
N SER A 109 -2.65 6.78 14.05
CA SER A 109 -1.70 7.84 13.71
C SER A 109 -0.24 7.45 13.97
N ASP A 110 0.03 6.58 14.95
CA ASP A 110 1.40 6.16 15.27
C ASP A 110 1.90 5.14 14.24
N VAL A 111 1.01 4.28 13.76
CA VAL A 111 1.29 3.37 12.64
C VAL A 111 1.65 4.17 11.38
N ILE A 112 0.85 5.19 11.05
CA ILE A 112 1.09 6.03 9.88
C ILE A 112 2.42 6.78 10.02
N ARG A 113 2.66 7.43 11.16
CA ARG A 113 3.93 8.14 11.42
C ARG A 113 5.15 7.22 11.38
N GLY A 114 5.00 5.96 11.82
CA GLY A 114 6.06 4.96 11.70
C GLY A 114 6.43 4.71 10.24
N LEU A 115 5.42 4.49 9.40
CA LEU A 115 5.61 4.30 7.95
C LEU A 115 6.18 5.55 7.26
N GLU A 116 5.69 6.75 7.62
CA GLU A 116 6.22 8.02 7.08
C GLU A 116 7.71 8.20 7.41
N ARG A 117 8.10 7.99 8.68
CA ARG A 117 9.51 8.07 9.09
C ARG A 117 10.39 7.05 8.35
N GLU A 118 9.90 5.83 8.14
CA GLU A 118 10.65 4.81 7.42
C GLU A 118 10.82 5.16 5.94
N MET A 119 9.77 5.67 5.28
CA MET A 119 9.86 6.15 3.91
C MET A 119 10.84 7.32 3.78
N ASP A 120 10.77 8.28 4.70
CA ASP A 120 11.69 9.44 4.75
C ASP A 120 13.16 8.99 4.95
N ARG A 121 13.40 8.08 5.91
CA ARG A 121 14.73 7.48 6.15
C ARG A 121 15.30 6.79 4.91
N LEU A 122 14.45 6.19 4.09
CA LEU A 122 14.82 5.47 2.86
C LEU A 122 14.88 6.39 1.64
N GLY A 123 14.57 7.68 1.78
CA GLY A 123 14.62 8.66 0.70
C GLY A 123 13.46 8.55 -0.31
N VAL A 124 12.30 8.03 0.11
CA VAL A 124 11.10 8.01 -0.74
C VAL A 124 10.58 9.43 -0.92
N GLU A 125 10.45 9.86 -2.18
CA GLU A 125 9.87 11.16 -2.51
C GLU A 125 8.33 11.08 -2.50
N VAL A 126 7.67 11.77 -1.57
CA VAL A 126 6.20 11.72 -1.39
C VAL A 126 5.55 12.98 -1.90
N HIS A 127 4.68 12.87 -2.91
CA HIS A 127 3.88 13.95 -3.45
C HIS A 127 2.42 13.82 -3.03
N LEU A 128 1.97 14.70 -2.14
CA LEU A 128 0.57 14.81 -1.73
C LEU A 128 -0.23 15.70 -2.68
N ARG A 129 -1.57 15.59 -2.66
CA ARG A 129 -2.50 16.31 -3.55
C ARG A 129 -2.19 16.09 -5.03
N THR A 130 -1.58 14.96 -5.35
CA THR A 130 -1.10 14.60 -6.67
C THR A 130 -1.90 13.41 -7.20
N ALA A 131 -2.92 13.71 -7.99
CA ALA A 131 -3.78 12.70 -8.59
C ALA A 131 -3.22 12.24 -9.93
N VAL A 132 -3.05 10.93 -10.10
CA VAL A 132 -2.73 10.32 -11.37
C VAL A 132 -4.02 10.22 -12.21
N LYS A 133 -3.97 10.69 -13.45
CA LYS A 133 -5.06 10.65 -14.42
C LYS A 133 -4.95 9.44 -15.36
N LYS A 134 -3.73 9.13 -15.79
CA LYS A 134 -3.47 8.07 -16.77
C LYS A 134 -2.11 7.41 -16.52
N ILE A 135 -2.05 6.12 -16.77
CA ILE A 135 -0.82 5.34 -16.92
C ILE A 135 -0.59 5.17 -18.42
N VAL A 136 0.63 5.40 -18.88
CA VAL A 136 1.02 5.27 -20.28
C VAL A 136 1.99 4.11 -20.40
N GLU A 137 1.68 3.22 -21.33
CA GLU A 137 2.56 2.15 -21.76
C GLU A 137 3.05 2.43 -23.19
N LYS A 138 4.20 1.89 -23.52
CA LYS A 138 4.76 1.88 -24.86
C LYS A 138 5.42 0.52 -25.11
N ASP A 139 5.05 -0.13 -26.22
CA ASP A 139 5.57 -1.43 -26.63
C ASP A 139 5.44 -2.51 -25.53
N GLY A 140 4.30 -2.52 -24.80
CA GLY A 140 4.03 -3.46 -23.70
C GLY A 140 4.76 -3.16 -22.40
N HIS A 141 5.44 -2.02 -22.28
CA HIS A 141 6.18 -1.63 -21.09
C HIS A 141 5.65 -0.30 -20.52
N PHE A 142 5.69 -0.17 -19.19
CA PHE A 142 5.38 1.08 -18.53
C PHE A 142 6.35 2.18 -18.99
N GLU A 143 5.83 3.35 -19.33
CA GLU A 143 6.64 4.53 -19.74
C GLU A 143 6.55 5.65 -18.70
N LYS A 144 5.33 6.05 -18.34
CA LYS A 144 5.08 7.19 -17.46
C LYS A 144 3.68 7.21 -16.89
N VAL A 145 3.46 8.08 -15.93
CA VAL A 145 2.12 8.51 -15.51
C VAL A 145 1.87 9.96 -15.91
N ILE A 146 0.60 10.28 -16.18
CA ILE A 146 0.13 11.66 -16.43
C ILE A 146 -0.70 12.07 -15.21
N LEU A 147 -0.35 13.20 -14.62
CA LEU A 147 -1.02 13.79 -13.47
C LEU A 147 -2.26 14.60 -13.88
N GLY A 148 -3.06 15.01 -12.91
CA GLY A 148 -4.25 15.82 -13.13
C GLY A 148 -3.99 17.18 -13.82
N ASP A 149 -2.83 17.77 -13.55
CA ASP A 149 -2.33 19.03 -14.12
C ASP A 149 -1.58 18.84 -15.46
N GLN A 150 -1.59 17.66 -16.04
CA GLN A 150 -0.89 17.23 -17.25
C GLN A 150 0.63 17.05 -17.09
N THR A 151 1.19 17.25 -15.91
CA THR A 151 2.58 16.91 -15.62
C THR A 151 2.82 15.41 -15.88
N GLN A 152 3.99 15.07 -16.40
CA GLN A 152 4.39 13.69 -16.68
C GLN A 152 5.49 13.26 -15.74
N VAL A 153 5.35 12.06 -15.16
CA VAL A 153 6.37 11.44 -14.32
C VAL A 153 6.82 10.14 -14.98
N CYS A 154 8.06 10.11 -15.47
CA CYS A 154 8.67 8.95 -16.11
C CYS A 154 9.36 8.07 -15.06
N ALA A 155 9.23 6.75 -15.20
CA ALA A 155 9.93 5.77 -14.37
C ALA A 155 10.08 4.43 -15.12
N ASP A 156 10.87 3.51 -14.56
CA ASP A 156 11.08 2.17 -15.14
C ASP A 156 9.94 1.20 -14.79
N ALA A 157 9.22 1.45 -13.68
CA ALA A 157 8.09 0.62 -13.25
C ALA A 157 7.06 1.43 -12.47
N CYS A 158 5.83 0.92 -12.44
CA CYS A 158 4.72 1.50 -11.70
C CYS A 158 4.05 0.46 -10.80
N ILE A 159 3.77 0.84 -9.56
CA ILE A 159 2.98 0.04 -8.62
C ILE A 159 1.65 0.76 -8.39
N VAL A 160 0.53 0.11 -8.74
CA VAL A 160 -0.81 0.65 -8.52
C VAL A 160 -1.34 0.15 -7.17
N ALA A 161 -1.44 1.06 -6.19
CA ALA A 161 -1.87 0.78 -4.82
C ALA A 161 -3.03 1.69 -4.37
N THR A 162 -3.93 2.03 -5.30
CA THR A 162 -5.01 3.01 -5.11
C THR A 162 -6.17 2.52 -4.24
N GLY A 163 -6.15 1.26 -3.82
CA GLY A 163 -7.26 0.61 -3.11
C GLY A 163 -8.42 0.24 -4.04
N GLY A 164 -9.48 -0.32 -3.46
CA GLY A 164 -10.69 -0.74 -4.16
C GLY A 164 -11.83 0.28 -4.04
N LEU A 165 -13.06 -0.22 -3.78
CA LEU A 165 -14.29 0.58 -3.73
C LEU A 165 -14.81 0.86 -2.32
N SER A 166 -14.23 0.22 -1.29
CA SER A 166 -14.67 0.40 0.09
C SER A 166 -14.19 1.72 0.68
N TYR A 167 -15.07 2.41 1.43
CA TYR A 167 -14.78 3.70 2.07
C TYR A 167 -14.25 4.76 1.09
N GLN A 168 -15.02 5.03 0.05
CA GLN A 168 -14.65 5.96 -1.04
C GLN A 168 -14.23 7.36 -0.53
N SER A 169 -14.79 7.84 0.58
CA SER A 169 -14.40 9.10 1.22
C SER A 169 -12.93 9.16 1.65
N THR A 170 -12.24 8.02 1.74
CA THR A 170 -10.80 7.94 2.02
C THR A 170 -9.93 8.02 0.77
N GLY A 171 -10.52 8.04 -0.43
CA GLY A 171 -9.81 8.08 -1.71
C GLY A 171 -9.82 6.76 -2.50
N SER A 172 -10.44 5.70 -1.97
CA SER A 172 -10.56 4.40 -2.66
C SER A 172 -11.75 4.41 -3.61
N THR A 173 -11.60 5.01 -4.78
CA THR A 173 -12.66 5.27 -5.77
C THR A 173 -12.63 4.31 -6.97
N GLY A 174 -11.85 3.23 -6.90
CA GLY A 174 -11.74 2.26 -7.99
C GLY A 174 -10.81 2.68 -9.12
N ASP A 175 -9.98 3.71 -8.93
CA ASP A 175 -9.05 4.18 -9.98
C ASP A 175 -8.14 3.08 -10.50
N GLY A 176 -7.73 2.13 -9.63
CA GLY A 176 -6.90 1.00 -10.02
C GLY A 176 -7.56 0.09 -11.06
N PHE A 177 -8.86 -0.13 -10.95
CA PHE A 177 -9.62 -0.91 -11.93
C PHE A 177 -9.63 -0.21 -13.29
N ARG A 178 -9.93 1.09 -13.30
CA ARG A 178 -9.90 1.91 -14.52
C ARG A 178 -8.52 1.93 -15.18
N PHE A 179 -7.45 2.01 -14.39
CA PHE A 179 -6.08 1.94 -14.92
C PHE A 179 -5.80 0.56 -15.53
N ALA A 180 -6.19 -0.51 -14.85
CA ALA A 180 -6.02 -1.87 -15.36
C ALA A 180 -6.76 -2.06 -16.70
N GLU A 181 -8.03 -1.68 -16.78
CA GLU A 181 -8.83 -1.75 -18.01
C GLU A 181 -8.20 -0.94 -19.15
N SER A 182 -7.71 0.28 -18.85
CA SER A 182 -7.06 1.14 -19.86
C SER A 182 -5.74 0.58 -20.41
N LEU A 183 -5.15 -0.39 -19.70
CA LEU A 183 -3.95 -1.13 -20.09
C LEU A 183 -4.28 -2.52 -20.67
N GLY A 184 -5.56 -2.83 -20.93
CA GLY A 184 -5.99 -4.06 -21.57
C GLY A 184 -6.19 -5.25 -20.61
N HIS A 185 -6.15 -5.04 -19.30
CA HIS A 185 -6.47 -6.09 -18.33
C HIS A 185 -7.98 -6.27 -18.18
N THR A 186 -8.41 -7.50 -17.94
CA THR A 186 -9.79 -7.81 -17.57
C THR A 186 -9.98 -7.60 -16.07
N VAL A 187 -10.99 -6.82 -15.71
CA VAL A 187 -11.42 -6.65 -14.31
C VAL A 187 -12.68 -7.48 -14.10
N THR A 188 -12.63 -8.39 -13.13
CA THR A 188 -13.81 -9.18 -12.72
C THR A 188 -14.75 -8.32 -11.87
N GLU A 189 -16.04 -8.68 -11.85
CA GLU A 189 -17.01 -8.01 -10.97
C GLU A 189 -16.60 -8.07 -9.51
N CYS A 190 -16.81 -6.95 -8.78
CA CYS A 190 -16.44 -6.79 -7.37
C CYS A 190 -17.62 -7.11 -6.45
#